data_8a4a24f0424b189a560018cd0ee1276f
#
_entry.id   8a4a24f0424b189a560018cd0ee1276f
#
_cell.length_a   1.000
_cell.length_b   1.000
_cell.length_c   1.000
_cell.angle_alpha   90.00
_cell.angle_beta   90.00
_cell.angle_gamma   90.00
#
_symmetry.space_group_name_H-M   'P 1'
#
loop_
_entity.id
_entity.type
_entity.pdbx_description
1 polymer ?
#
loop_
_entity_poly.entity_id
_entity_poly.type
_entity_poly.pdbx_seq_one_letter_code
_entity_poly.pdbx_strand_id
1 'polypeptide(L)'
;MERRFRVAVVGCGQMANTWVDLLKREPDVHIAALADVDLARARDMATRHGLEAPVFASVEALLDEARPNLVVDTAIPEARRAICVAALERGCDVIAEKPFALTRADAEAMLDAVARSGRRYIVMQNRRYEPHLRAIRRAIERGLIGRVEQIHADFFIGAHFCGFREHMEHPLLLDMAIHTFDQARFLLGGAKAETALCLAYNPASSWYDGCASAICAFEMEGGAVFSYRGSWSAEGFRTSWESTWRIVGSRGTLVWDGSANPEAEIVMEEAEGFLRPCRRVRIDVEPMAEEGHAACLREMLAALRTGRPAETESSDNVESARMMYAAIESAAIRAAVHVADGSPAAPHP
;
A
#
# COMPACT_ATOMS: atom_id res chain seq x y z
N MET A 1 -21.15 1.28 -24.34
CA MET A 1 -20.35 0.09 -24.66
C MET A 1 -19.46 -0.21 -23.46
N GLU A 2 -19.59 -1.37 -22.89
CA GLU A 2 -18.74 -1.81 -21.78
C GLU A 2 -17.29 -1.96 -22.30
N ARG A 3 -16.32 -1.37 -21.57
CA ARG A 3 -14.94 -1.41 -22.00
C ARG A 3 -14.36 -2.81 -21.82
N ARG A 4 -13.92 -3.45 -22.90
CA ARG A 4 -13.23 -4.75 -22.84
C ARG A 4 -11.75 -4.53 -22.57
N PHE A 5 -11.22 -5.15 -21.51
CA PHE A 5 -9.80 -5.08 -21.16
C PHE A 5 -9.01 -6.17 -21.88
N ARG A 6 -8.04 -5.75 -22.68
CA ARG A 6 -6.97 -6.60 -23.21
C ARG A 6 -5.76 -6.42 -22.30
N VAL A 7 -5.57 -7.37 -21.39
CA VAL A 7 -4.60 -7.27 -20.30
C VAL A 7 -3.30 -7.92 -20.70
N ALA A 8 -2.19 -7.23 -20.48
CA ALA A 8 -0.85 -7.83 -20.42
C ALA A 8 -0.43 -7.95 -18.96
N VAL A 9 0.07 -9.12 -18.56
CA VAL A 9 0.67 -9.34 -17.24
C VAL A 9 2.18 -9.34 -17.39
N VAL A 10 2.85 -8.47 -16.64
CA VAL A 10 4.31 -8.29 -16.66
C VAL A 10 4.91 -8.66 -15.31
N GLY A 11 5.86 -9.60 -15.32
CA GLY A 11 6.39 -10.25 -14.14
C GLY A 11 5.56 -11.48 -13.77
N CYS A 12 6.07 -12.68 -14.07
CA CYS A 12 5.40 -13.97 -13.87
C CYS A 12 5.89 -14.67 -12.59
N GLY A 13 6.09 -13.88 -11.52
CA GLY A 13 6.48 -14.37 -10.19
C GLY A 13 5.30 -14.96 -9.40
N GLN A 14 5.53 -15.19 -8.11
CA GLN A 14 4.53 -15.81 -7.24
C GLN A 14 3.24 -14.99 -7.15
N MET A 15 3.34 -13.66 -7.00
CA MET A 15 2.16 -12.78 -6.91
C MET A 15 1.32 -12.77 -8.18
N ALA A 16 1.94 -12.93 -9.35
CA ALA A 16 1.23 -12.99 -10.62
C ALA A 16 0.15 -14.09 -10.67
N ASN A 17 0.35 -15.20 -9.94
CA ASN A 17 -0.66 -16.27 -9.87
C ASN A 17 -1.98 -15.75 -9.28
N THR A 18 -1.91 -15.01 -8.17
CA THR A 18 -3.09 -14.39 -7.54
C THR A 18 -3.78 -13.43 -8.50
N TRP A 19 -3.00 -12.58 -9.19
CA TRP A 19 -3.54 -11.64 -10.16
C TRP A 19 -4.21 -12.31 -11.35
N VAL A 20 -3.57 -13.32 -11.93
CA VAL A 20 -4.14 -14.07 -13.06
C VAL A 20 -5.44 -14.77 -12.66
N ASP A 21 -5.49 -15.39 -11.47
CA ASP A 21 -6.71 -16.03 -10.96
C ASP A 21 -7.87 -15.03 -10.76
N LEU A 22 -7.55 -13.83 -10.26
CA LEU A 22 -8.55 -12.78 -10.09
C LEU A 22 -9.01 -12.20 -11.44
N LEU A 23 -8.09 -11.91 -12.34
CA LEU A 23 -8.39 -11.38 -13.68
C LEU A 23 -9.27 -12.35 -14.49
N LYS A 24 -9.08 -13.65 -14.37
CA LYS A 24 -9.89 -14.67 -15.04
C LYS A 24 -11.34 -14.71 -14.56
N ARG A 25 -11.66 -14.17 -13.40
CA ARG A 25 -13.05 -14.09 -12.87
C ARG A 25 -13.83 -12.91 -13.46
N GLU A 26 -13.16 -11.94 -14.06
CA GLU A 26 -13.76 -10.74 -14.62
C GLU A 26 -14.20 -10.99 -16.08
N PRO A 27 -15.50 -10.91 -16.39
CA PRO A 27 -16.04 -11.37 -17.69
C PRO A 27 -15.62 -10.50 -18.87
N ASP A 28 -15.22 -9.25 -18.64
CA ASP A 28 -14.75 -8.30 -19.66
C ASP A 28 -13.24 -8.19 -19.77
N VAL A 29 -12.50 -9.06 -19.04
CA VAL A 29 -11.04 -9.16 -19.08
C VAL A 29 -10.60 -10.30 -19.98
N HIS A 30 -9.66 -10.03 -20.86
CA HIS A 30 -8.93 -11.00 -21.65
C HIS A 30 -7.43 -10.84 -21.42
N ILE A 31 -6.78 -11.87 -20.88
CA ILE A 31 -5.31 -11.89 -20.73
C ILE A 31 -4.72 -12.15 -22.10
N ALA A 32 -4.19 -11.11 -22.74
CA ALA A 32 -3.76 -11.09 -24.12
C ALA A 32 -2.27 -11.48 -24.29
N ALA A 33 -1.45 -11.30 -23.26
CA ALA A 33 -0.02 -11.60 -23.29
C ALA A 33 0.57 -11.67 -21.88
N LEU A 34 1.72 -12.37 -21.76
CA LEU A 34 2.53 -12.41 -20.54
C LEU A 34 3.96 -12.01 -20.87
N ALA A 35 4.66 -11.33 -19.95
CA ALA A 35 6.09 -11.07 -20.08
C ALA A 35 6.83 -11.33 -18.78
N ASP A 36 8.00 -11.93 -18.91
CA ASP A 36 9.01 -12.06 -17.85
C ASP A 36 10.39 -12.10 -18.49
N VAL A 37 11.40 -11.51 -17.84
CA VAL A 37 12.80 -11.59 -18.31
C VAL A 37 13.27 -13.04 -18.41
N ASP A 38 12.69 -13.92 -17.60
CA ASP A 38 12.81 -15.37 -17.70
C ASP A 38 11.58 -15.94 -18.44
N LEU A 39 11.74 -16.18 -19.73
CA LEU A 39 10.69 -16.78 -20.57
C LEU A 39 10.14 -18.11 -20.04
N ALA A 40 10.92 -18.88 -19.27
CA ALA A 40 10.43 -20.12 -18.68
C ALA A 40 9.32 -19.84 -17.68
N ARG A 41 9.46 -18.79 -16.83
CA ARG A 41 8.43 -18.38 -15.87
C ARG A 41 7.14 -17.95 -16.59
N ALA A 42 7.25 -17.20 -17.68
CA ALA A 42 6.08 -16.78 -18.44
C ALA A 42 5.35 -17.97 -19.09
N ARG A 43 6.09 -18.95 -19.63
CA ARG A 43 5.52 -20.20 -20.18
C ARG A 43 4.87 -21.06 -19.11
N ASP A 44 5.53 -21.21 -17.96
CA ASP A 44 4.96 -21.97 -16.82
C ASP A 44 3.68 -21.32 -16.31
N MET A 45 3.63 -20.00 -16.24
CA MET A 45 2.43 -19.24 -15.87
C MET A 45 1.30 -19.49 -16.88
N ALA A 46 1.56 -19.37 -18.18
CA ALA A 46 0.59 -19.65 -19.23
C ALA A 46 0.04 -21.08 -19.11
N THR A 47 0.92 -22.07 -18.96
CA THR A 47 0.55 -23.48 -18.84
C THR A 47 -0.28 -23.74 -17.58
N ARG A 48 0.18 -23.24 -16.43
CA ARG A 48 -0.46 -23.44 -15.13
C ARG A 48 -1.89 -22.89 -15.09
N HIS A 49 -2.13 -21.75 -15.72
CA HIS A 49 -3.43 -21.10 -15.75
C HIS A 49 -4.24 -21.41 -17.01
N GLY A 50 -3.75 -22.27 -17.93
CA GLY A 50 -4.44 -22.62 -19.16
C GLY A 50 -4.68 -21.42 -20.09
N LEU A 51 -3.68 -20.53 -20.21
CA LEU A 51 -3.77 -19.33 -21.03
C LEU A 51 -3.21 -19.61 -22.43
N GLU A 52 -4.00 -19.33 -23.46
CA GLU A 52 -3.55 -19.33 -24.86
C GLU A 52 -3.01 -17.94 -25.23
N ALA A 53 -2.07 -17.42 -24.44
CA ALA A 53 -1.49 -16.09 -24.58
C ALA A 53 -0.03 -16.19 -24.99
N PRO A 54 0.45 -15.39 -25.95
CA PRO A 54 1.86 -15.32 -26.29
C PRO A 54 2.68 -14.82 -25.10
N VAL A 55 3.93 -15.29 -25.05
CA VAL A 55 4.88 -14.93 -23.98
C VAL A 55 6.08 -14.19 -24.56
N PHE A 56 6.56 -13.20 -23.83
CA PHE A 56 7.61 -12.29 -24.26
C PHE A 56 8.72 -12.18 -23.20
N ALA A 57 9.97 -11.95 -23.66
CA ALA A 57 11.09 -11.67 -22.77
C ALA A 57 11.24 -10.17 -22.48
N SER A 58 10.60 -9.30 -23.26
CA SER A 58 10.63 -7.86 -23.04
C SER A 58 9.23 -7.25 -23.04
N VAL A 59 9.07 -6.20 -22.27
CA VAL A 59 7.82 -5.44 -22.17
C VAL A 59 7.54 -4.70 -23.49
N GLU A 60 8.56 -4.15 -24.12
CA GLU A 60 8.45 -3.41 -25.38
C GLU A 60 7.89 -4.30 -26.49
N ALA A 61 8.48 -5.50 -26.67
CA ALA A 61 7.99 -6.47 -27.66
C ALA A 61 6.54 -6.88 -27.38
N LEU A 62 6.20 -7.12 -26.09
CA LEU A 62 4.82 -7.41 -25.71
C LEU A 62 3.87 -6.29 -26.07
N LEU A 63 4.21 -5.03 -25.73
CA LEU A 63 3.37 -3.88 -25.98
C LEU A 63 3.15 -3.63 -27.47
N ASP A 64 4.21 -3.77 -28.28
CA ASP A 64 4.17 -3.52 -29.71
C ASP A 64 3.42 -4.61 -30.49
N GLU A 65 3.54 -5.89 -30.08
CA GLU A 65 2.91 -7.02 -30.77
C GLU A 65 1.51 -7.35 -30.27
N ALA A 66 1.32 -7.47 -28.94
CA ALA A 66 0.03 -7.84 -28.36
C ALA A 66 -0.94 -6.68 -28.23
N ARG A 67 -0.46 -5.42 -28.25
CA ARG A 67 -1.24 -4.18 -28.17
C ARG A 67 -2.32 -4.23 -27.07
N PRO A 68 -1.95 -4.42 -25.80
CA PRO A 68 -2.88 -4.36 -24.68
C PRO A 68 -3.45 -2.94 -24.52
N ASN A 69 -4.52 -2.79 -23.76
CA ASN A 69 -5.00 -1.50 -23.28
C ASN A 69 -4.85 -1.34 -21.77
N LEU A 70 -4.48 -2.43 -21.08
CA LEU A 70 -4.21 -2.46 -19.66
C LEU A 70 -2.98 -3.35 -19.40
N VAL A 71 -2.02 -2.82 -18.64
CA VAL A 71 -0.88 -3.58 -18.13
C VAL A 71 -1.07 -3.83 -16.65
N VAL A 72 -0.89 -5.06 -16.23
CA VAL A 72 -0.82 -5.47 -14.83
C VAL A 72 0.64 -5.78 -14.52
N ASP A 73 1.26 -4.90 -13.73
CA ASP A 73 2.67 -5.00 -13.33
C ASP A 73 2.80 -5.70 -11.98
N THR A 74 3.29 -6.94 -12.02
CA THR A 74 3.62 -7.79 -10.87
C THR A 74 5.11 -8.09 -10.78
N ALA A 75 5.93 -7.33 -11.51
CA ALA A 75 7.39 -7.44 -11.47
C ALA A 75 7.97 -6.90 -10.15
N ILE A 76 9.27 -7.11 -9.97
CA ILE A 76 10.00 -6.55 -8.84
C ILE A 76 9.99 -5.01 -8.89
N PRO A 77 10.08 -4.32 -7.74
CA PRO A 77 9.98 -2.85 -7.70
C PRO A 77 11.01 -2.11 -8.56
N GLU A 78 12.19 -2.69 -8.74
CA GLU A 78 13.30 -2.13 -9.54
C GLU A 78 12.95 -1.98 -11.02
N ALA A 79 12.09 -2.85 -11.55
CA ALA A 79 11.66 -2.82 -12.95
C ALA A 79 10.44 -1.90 -13.19
N ARG A 80 9.72 -1.53 -12.13
CA ARG A 80 8.40 -0.88 -12.19
C ARG A 80 8.37 0.40 -13.00
N ARG A 81 9.35 1.30 -12.77
CA ARG A 81 9.43 2.56 -13.52
C ARG A 81 9.49 2.32 -15.03
N ALA A 82 10.38 1.43 -15.48
CA ALA A 82 10.55 1.15 -16.90
C ALA A 82 9.27 0.56 -17.51
N ILE A 83 8.65 -0.41 -16.83
CA ILE A 83 7.40 -1.06 -17.26
C ILE A 83 6.27 -0.02 -17.34
N CYS A 84 6.09 0.75 -16.27
CA CYS A 84 5.01 1.74 -16.18
C CYS A 84 5.12 2.82 -17.26
N VAL A 85 6.30 3.43 -17.42
CA VAL A 85 6.54 4.48 -18.42
C VAL A 85 6.32 3.93 -19.83
N ALA A 86 6.90 2.76 -20.15
CA ALA A 86 6.74 2.14 -21.47
C ALA A 86 5.28 1.83 -21.81
N ALA A 87 4.50 1.37 -20.84
CA ALA A 87 3.07 1.06 -21.00
C ALA A 87 2.24 2.34 -21.21
N LEU A 88 2.43 3.34 -20.34
CA LEU A 88 1.72 4.63 -20.44
C LEU A 88 1.98 5.34 -21.77
N GLU A 89 3.24 5.40 -22.23
CA GLU A 89 3.63 6.01 -23.49
C GLU A 89 3.03 5.31 -24.72
N ARG A 90 2.71 4.02 -24.60
CA ARG A 90 2.00 3.25 -25.64
C ARG A 90 0.48 3.26 -25.49
N GLY A 91 -0.03 4.12 -24.61
CA GLY A 91 -1.47 4.33 -24.45
C GLY A 91 -2.18 3.26 -23.62
N CYS A 92 -1.47 2.49 -22.80
CA CYS A 92 -2.06 1.55 -21.83
C CYS A 92 -2.31 2.24 -20.48
N ASP A 93 -3.41 1.90 -19.82
CA ASP A 93 -3.52 2.12 -18.39
C ASP A 93 -2.67 1.07 -17.65
N VAL A 94 -2.23 1.37 -16.43
CA VAL A 94 -1.39 0.46 -15.65
C VAL A 94 -2.00 0.23 -14.26
N ILE A 95 -2.10 -1.02 -13.87
CA ILE A 95 -2.36 -1.45 -12.48
C ILE A 95 -1.09 -2.17 -12.01
N ALA A 96 -0.58 -1.82 -10.83
CA ALA A 96 0.68 -2.39 -10.35
C ALA A 96 0.60 -2.86 -8.90
N GLU A 97 1.46 -3.82 -8.57
CA GLU A 97 1.77 -4.14 -7.18
C GLU A 97 2.40 -2.95 -6.45
N LYS A 98 2.29 -2.98 -5.13
CA LYS A 98 3.01 -2.04 -4.27
C LYS A 98 4.54 -2.37 -4.24
N PRO A 99 5.41 -1.43 -3.87
CA PRO A 99 5.16 -0.01 -3.62
C PRO A 99 4.90 0.76 -4.92
N PHE A 100 4.49 2.03 -4.82
CA PHE A 100 4.26 2.91 -5.96
C PHE A 100 5.46 2.93 -6.93
N ALA A 101 6.63 3.19 -6.39
CA ALA A 101 7.94 3.14 -7.03
C ALA A 101 9.00 2.91 -5.96
N LEU A 102 10.22 2.54 -6.36
CA LEU A 102 11.31 2.26 -5.42
C LEU A 102 11.88 3.54 -4.81
N THR A 103 11.99 4.61 -5.61
CA THR A 103 12.56 5.89 -5.19
C THR A 103 11.60 7.05 -5.51
N ARG A 104 11.83 8.19 -4.83
CA ARG A 104 11.12 9.46 -5.10
C ARG A 104 11.28 9.88 -6.56
N ALA A 105 12.49 9.84 -7.10
CA ALA A 105 12.76 10.21 -8.49
C ALA A 105 12.02 9.31 -9.50
N ASP A 106 11.92 8.01 -9.22
CA ASP A 106 11.14 7.09 -10.04
C ASP A 106 9.64 7.42 -9.99
N ALA A 107 9.13 7.73 -8.80
CA ALA A 107 7.73 8.13 -8.64
C ALA A 107 7.40 9.41 -9.42
N GLU A 108 8.25 10.41 -9.38
CA GLU A 108 8.10 11.66 -10.13
C GLU A 108 8.10 11.39 -11.64
N ALA A 109 9.06 10.60 -12.14
CA ALA A 109 9.12 10.23 -13.56
C ALA A 109 7.86 9.46 -14.02
N MET A 110 7.30 8.61 -13.16
CA MET A 110 6.06 7.89 -13.47
C MET A 110 4.84 8.82 -13.46
N LEU A 111 4.75 9.76 -12.50
CA LEU A 111 3.69 10.77 -12.49
C LEU A 111 3.74 11.68 -13.72
N ASP A 112 4.94 12.08 -14.15
CA ASP A 112 5.13 12.82 -15.39
C ASP A 112 4.65 12.02 -16.61
N ALA A 113 4.90 10.71 -16.66
CA ALA A 113 4.40 9.85 -17.72
C ALA A 113 2.87 9.74 -17.71
N VAL A 114 2.25 9.63 -16.53
CA VAL A 114 0.78 9.71 -16.36
C VAL A 114 0.25 11.01 -16.91
N ALA A 115 0.85 12.15 -16.54
CA ALA A 115 0.42 13.48 -17.00
C ALA A 115 0.55 13.65 -18.51
N ARG A 116 1.65 13.20 -19.12
CA ARG A 116 1.89 13.29 -20.57
C ARG A 116 0.99 12.37 -21.37
N SER A 117 0.76 11.15 -20.92
CA SER A 117 -0.01 10.14 -21.65
C SER A 117 -1.53 10.32 -21.51
N GLY A 118 -1.99 10.97 -20.44
CA GLY A 118 -3.39 11.00 -20.04
C GLY A 118 -3.94 9.61 -19.67
N ARG A 119 -3.05 8.64 -19.41
CA ARG A 119 -3.38 7.30 -18.95
C ARG A 119 -3.32 7.21 -17.44
N ARG A 120 -3.77 6.11 -16.91
CA ARG A 120 -3.92 5.92 -15.46
C ARG A 120 -2.87 4.97 -14.93
N TYR A 121 -2.37 5.28 -13.75
CA TYR A 121 -1.55 4.40 -12.93
C TYR A 121 -2.22 4.21 -11.58
N ILE A 122 -2.54 2.95 -11.23
CA ILE A 122 -3.30 2.57 -10.03
C ILE A 122 -2.50 1.52 -9.28
N VAL A 123 -2.33 1.67 -7.96
CA VAL A 123 -1.47 0.81 -7.14
C VAL A 123 -2.29 -0.09 -6.22
N MET A 124 -1.92 -1.34 -6.11
CA MET A 124 -2.55 -2.34 -5.24
C MET A 124 -2.30 -2.03 -3.76
N GLN A 125 -3.26 -1.36 -3.12
CA GLN A 125 -3.28 -1.19 -1.67
C GLN A 125 -4.41 -2.01 -1.06
N ASN A 126 -4.25 -3.30 -1.17
CA ASN A 126 -5.26 -4.31 -0.82
C ASN A 126 -5.76 -4.21 0.62
N ARG A 127 -4.94 -3.69 1.56
CA ARG A 127 -5.31 -3.59 2.98
C ARG A 127 -6.36 -2.51 3.26
N ARG A 128 -6.57 -1.53 2.37
CA ARG A 128 -7.75 -0.64 2.44
C ARG A 128 -9.07 -1.41 2.35
N TYR A 129 -9.04 -2.62 1.79
CA TYR A 129 -10.20 -3.50 1.56
C TYR A 129 -10.30 -4.62 2.61
N GLU A 130 -9.76 -4.37 3.79
CA GLU A 130 -9.96 -5.18 4.99
C GLU A 130 -11.25 -4.73 5.70
N PRO A 131 -12.22 -5.62 5.98
CA PRO A 131 -13.52 -5.25 6.56
C PRO A 131 -13.43 -4.49 7.88
N HIS A 132 -12.48 -4.91 8.75
CA HIS A 132 -12.26 -4.26 10.04
C HIS A 132 -11.72 -2.84 9.88
N LEU A 133 -10.77 -2.64 8.98
CA LEU A 133 -10.23 -1.30 8.69
C LEU A 133 -11.31 -0.37 8.15
N ARG A 134 -12.18 -0.88 7.28
CA ARG A 134 -13.33 -0.11 6.76
C ARG A 134 -14.35 0.19 7.86
N ALA A 135 -14.56 -0.72 8.80
CA ALA A 135 -15.42 -0.46 9.96
C ALA A 135 -14.84 0.63 10.86
N ILE A 136 -13.52 0.60 11.13
CA ILE A 136 -12.80 1.65 11.87
C ILE A 136 -12.97 2.99 11.16
N ARG A 137 -12.73 3.03 9.84
CA ARG A 137 -12.89 4.25 9.04
C ARG A 137 -14.30 4.84 9.19
N ARG A 138 -15.35 4.02 9.01
CA ARG A 138 -16.74 4.46 9.19
C ARG A 138 -17.02 4.97 10.60
N ALA A 139 -16.45 4.35 11.64
CA ALA A 139 -16.60 4.78 13.02
C ALA A 139 -15.96 6.16 13.26
N ILE A 140 -14.78 6.41 12.68
CA ILE A 140 -14.11 7.71 12.72
C ILE A 140 -14.94 8.78 11.97
N GLU A 141 -15.40 8.49 10.76
CA GLU A 141 -16.22 9.41 9.94
C GLU A 141 -17.54 9.79 10.63
N ARG A 142 -18.14 8.87 11.38
CA ARG A 142 -19.34 9.13 12.22
C ARG A 142 -19.00 9.90 13.49
N GLY A 143 -17.73 10.22 13.73
CA GLY A 143 -17.27 10.97 14.90
C GLY A 143 -17.33 10.19 16.21
N LEU A 144 -17.26 8.85 16.20
CA LEU A 144 -17.40 8.00 17.39
C LEU A 144 -16.44 8.41 18.52
N ILE A 145 -15.17 8.70 18.19
CA ILE A 145 -14.14 9.13 19.13
C ILE A 145 -13.83 10.63 19.05
N GLY A 146 -14.64 11.41 18.30
CA GLY A 146 -14.36 12.81 18.02
C GLY A 146 -13.30 13.02 16.94
N ARG A 147 -12.61 14.18 16.94
CA ARG A 147 -11.50 14.44 16.01
C ARG A 147 -10.33 13.54 16.38
N VAL A 148 -9.76 12.85 15.40
CA VAL A 148 -8.55 12.05 15.60
C VAL A 148 -7.37 12.97 15.85
N GLU A 149 -6.60 12.67 16.89
CA GLU A 149 -5.43 13.46 17.32
C GLU A 149 -4.14 12.63 17.25
N GLN A 150 -4.24 11.32 17.48
CA GLN A 150 -3.09 10.42 17.42
C GLN A 150 -3.49 9.08 16.79
N ILE A 151 -2.59 8.52 15.99
CA ILE A 151 -2.67 7.14 15.50
C ILE A 151 -1.35 6.44 15.82
N HIS A 152 -1.42 5.26 16.37
CA HIS A 152 -0.26 4.42 16.66
C HIS A 152 -0.47 3.05 16.05
N ALA A 153 0.55 2.54 15.35
CA ALA A 153 0.53 1.20 14.78
C ALA A 153 1.83 0.45 15.10
N ASP A 154 1.68 -0.80 15.53
CA ASP A 154 2.80 -1.70 15.83
C ASP A 154 2.75 -2.91 14.91
N PHE A 155 3.89 -3.23 14.30
CA PHE A 155 4.06 -4.39 13.44
C PHE A 155 5.32 -5.17 13.82
N PHE A 156 5.18 -6.34 14.40
CA PHE A 156 6.29 -7.19 14.82
C PHE A 156 6.06 -8.63 14.35
N ILE A 157 6.80 -9.05 13.33
CA ILE A 157 6.76 -10.41 12.79
C ILE A 157 8.18 -10.82 12.40
N GLY A 158 8.63 -11.99 12.84
CA GLY A 158 9.90 -12.60 12.43
C GLY A 158 9.66 -13.50 11.21
N ALA A 159 9.67 -12.92 10.00
CA ALA A 159 9.38 -13.66 8.77
C ALA A 159 10.67 -14.03 8.02
N HIS A 160 10.89 -15.33 7.82
CA HIS A 160 11.99 -15.87 7.02
C HIS A 160 11.53 -16.09 5.58
N PHE A 161 11.55 -15.02 4.76
CA PHE A 161 11.06 -15.08 3.38
C PHE A 161 12.01 -15.76 2.42
N CYS A 162 13.31 -15.72 2.70
CA CYS A 162 14.38 -16.00 1.75
C CYS A 162 14.33 -15.16 0.46
N GLY A 163 15.44 -15.08 -0.26
CA GLY A 163 15.52 -14.39 -1.55
C GLY A 163 15.67 -12.88 -1.45
N PHE A 164 15.17 -12.12 -2.43
CA PHE A 164 15.51 -10.71 -2.62
C PHE A 164 15.18 -9.82 -1.41
N ARG A 165 14.16 -10.16 -0.63
CA ARG A 165 13.75 -9.37 0.54
C ARG A 165 14.83 -9.30 1.62
N GLU A 166 15.59 -10.39 1.79
CA GLU A 166 16.66 -10.44 2.79
C GLU A 166 17.84 -9.53 2.44
N HIS A 167 17.98 -9.20 1.13
CA HIS A 167 19.06 -8.36 0.60
C HIS A 167 18.64 -6.90 0.35
N MET A 168 17.40 -6.51 0.69
CA MET A 168 16.95 -5.12 0.58
C MET A 168 17.63 -4.24 1.65
N GLU A 169 17.93 -2.99 1.31
CA GLU A 169 18.51 -2.02 2.26
C GLU A 169 17.52 -1.65 3.38
N HIS A 170 16.23 -1.49 3.03
CA HIS A 170 15.15 -1.15 3.97
C HIS A 170 13.95 -2.09 3.80
N PRO A 171 14.08 -3.40 4.08
CA PRO A 171 13.02 -4.37 3.80
C PRO A 171 11.72 -4.05 4.52
N LEU A 172 11.77 -3.60 5.79
CA LEU A 172 10.57 -3.25 6.53
C LEU A 172 9.81 -2.06 5.90
N LEU A 173 10.52 -0.97 5.60
CA LEU A 173 9.90 0.25 5.09
C LEU A 173 9.33 0.06 3.69
N LEU A 174 10.08 -0.59 2.80
CA LEU A 174 9.71 -0.78 1.39
C LEU A 174 8.63 -1.85 1.18
N ASP A 175 8.68 -2.95 1.95
CA ASP A 175 7.81 -4.10 1.69
C ASP A 175 6.54 -4.10 2.58
N MET A 176 6.65 -3.67 3.85
CA MET A 176 5.56 -3.79 4.81
C MET A 176 5.02 -2.47 5.35
N ALA A 177 5.87 -1.57 5.80
CA ALA A 177 5.42 -0.32 6.43
C ALA A 177 4.58 0.54 5.47
N ILE A 178 4.84 0.46 4.17
CA ILE A 178 4.03 1.13 3.14
C ILE A 178 2.54 0.81 3.25
N HIS A 179 2.17 -0.43 3.62
CA HIS A 179 0.78 -0.80 3.86
C HIS A 179 0.20 -0.07 5.08
N THR A 180 0.97 -0.03 6.18
CA THR A 180 0.53 0.60 7.43
C THR A 180 0.46 2.13 7.29
N PHE A 181 1.38 2.74 6.54
CA PHE A 181 1.35 4.16 6.21
C PHE A 181 0.12 4.52 5.36
N ASP A 182 -0.19 3.70 4.37
CA ASP A 182 -1.37 3.84 3.55
C ASP A 182 -2.67 3.66 4.36
N GLN A 183 -2.71 2.67 5.26
CA GLN A 183 -3.83 2.46 6.18
C GLN A 183 -4.04 3.66 7.11
N ALA A 184 -2.97 4.25 7.67
CA ALA A 184 -3.08 5.44 8.52
C ALA A 184 -3.66 6.63 7.74
N ARG A 185 -3.19 6.90 6.53
CA ARG A 185 -3.76 7.92 5.65
C ARG A 185 -5.23 7.62 5.32
N PHE A 186 -5.55 6.39 4.99
CA PHE A 186 -6.92 5.97 4.72
C PHE A 186 -7.84 6.27 5.93
N LEU A 187 -7.41 5.95 7.15
CA LEU A 187 -8.17 6.25 8.36
C LEU A 187 -8.35 7.75 8.61
N LEU A 188 -7.40 8.58 8.19
CA LEU A 188 -7.43 10.06 8.31
C LEU A 188 -8.06 10.75 7.08
N GLY A 189 -8.80 10.05 6.24
CA GLY A 189 -9.48 10.69 5.13
C GLY A 189 -8.63 10.97 3.89
N GLY A 190 -7.47 10.35 3.77
CA GLY A 190 -6.49 10.63 2.73
C GLY A 190 -5.55 11.78 3.08
N ALA A 191 -5.53 12.22 4.36
CA ALA A 191 -4.64 13.29 4.83
C ALA A 191 -3.18 13.03 4.43
N LYS A 192 -2.47 14.08 4.06
CA LYS A 192 -1.05 14.01 3.74
C LYS A 192 -0.22 14.07 5.01
N ALA A 193 0.96 13.46 4.99
CA ALA A 193 1.97 13.71 6.00
C ALA A 193 2.78 14.95 5.60
N GLU A 194 3.08 15.81 6.55
CA GLU A 194 3.84 17.05 6.37
C GLU A 194 5.32 16.85 6.68
N THR A 195 5.60 16.21 7.83
CA THR A 195 6.95 15.89 8.28
C THR A 195 7.09 14.42 8.65
N ALA A 196 8.30 13.90 8.59
CA ALA A 196 8.67 12.56 8.98
C ALA A 196 9.95 12.57 9.82
N LEU A 197 9.95 11.81 10.92
CA LEU A 197 11.13 11.46 11.69
C LEU A 197 11.22 9.95 11.79
N CYS A 198 12.35 9.37 11.39
CA CYS A 198 12.53 7.92 11.39
C CYS A 198 13.90 7.52 11.94
N LEU A 199 13.89 6.46 12.76
CA LEU A 199 15.05 5.68 13.12
C LEU A 199 14.90 4.29 12.49
N ALA A 200 15.65 4.00 11.44
CA ALA A 200 15.74 2.66 10.86
C ALA A 200 17.05 1.99 11.33
N TYR A 201 16.97 0.72 11.67
CA TYR A 201 18.10 -0.04 12.19
C TYR A 201 17.96 -1.54 11.90
N ASN A 202 19.09 -2.24 11.93
CA ASN A 202 19.12 -3.69 11.84
C ASN A 202 19.48 -4.29 13.20
N PRO A 203 18.60 -5.03 13.88
CA PRO A 203 18.91 -5.72 15.13
C PRO A 203 20.05 -6.73 14.92
N ALA A 204 20.91 -6.89 15.93
CA ALA A 204 22.06 -7.80 15.84
C ALA A 204 21.69 -9.27 15.59
N SER A 205 20.46 -9.68 15.95
CA SER A 205 19.92 -11.02 15.71
C SER A 205 19.18 -11.15 14.37
N SER A 206 19.13 -10.10 13.55
CA SER A 206 18.44 -10.11 12.27
C SER A 206 19.18 -10.97 11.24
N TRP A 207 18.40 -11.64 10.38
CA TRP A 207 18.90 -12.36 9.20
C TRP A 207 18.80 -11.53 7.91
N TYR A 208 18.33 -10.29 8.00
CA TYR A 208 18.29 -9.36 6.88
C TYR A 208 19.61 -8.58 6.80
N ASP A 209 20.04 -8.27 5.58
CA ASP A 209 21.25 -7.48 5.33
C ASP A 209 21.05 -5.99 5.72
N GLY A 210 19.84 -5.48 5.44
CA GLY A 210 19.47 -4.08 5.68
C GLY A 210 18.63 -3.84 6.92
N CYS A 211 18.11 -2.62 7.05
CA CYS A 211 17.34 -2.18 8.21
C CYS A 211 15.98 -2.89 8.31
N ALA A 212 15.94 -4.00 9.04
CA ALA A 212 14.71 -4.80 9.24
C ALA A 212 13.77 -4.22 10.30
N SER A 213 14.13 -3.15 10.98
CA SER A 213 13.34 -2.50 12.04
C SER A 213 13.30 -0.99 11.86
N ALA A 214 12.18 -0.36 12.25
CA ALA A 214 12.04 1.09 12.21
C ALA A 214 11.07 1.60 13.28
N ILE A 215 11.33 2.85 13.71
CA ILE A 215 10.42 3.67 14.50
C ILE A 215 10.22 4.96 13.73
N CYS A 216 8.98 5.28 13.36
CA CYS A 216 8.66 6.48 12.59
C CYS A 216 7.60 7.33 13.31
N ALA A 217 7.70 8.64 13.16
CA ALA A 217 6.68 9.60 13.54
C ALA A 217 6.41 10.53 12.36
N PHE A 218 5.13 10.82 12.11
CA PHE A 218 4.68 11.71 11.05
C PHE A 218 3.71 12.74 11.64
N GLU A 219 3.90 13.99 11.29
CA GLU A 219 2.89 15.02 11.46
C GLU A 219 1.99 14.99 10.23
N MET A 220 0.69 14.87 10.48
CA MET A 220 -0.30 14.74 9.42
C MET A 220 -1.05 16.05 9.22
N GLU A 221 -1.44 16.34 8.00
CA GLU A 221 -2.36 17.43 7.69
C GLU A 221 -3.58 17.41 8.64
N GLY A 222 -3.93 18.55 9.20
CA GLY A 222 -5.00 18.67 10.21
C GLY A 222 -4.53 18.44 11.65
N GLY A 223 -3.21 18.24 11.87
CA GLY A 223 -2.56 18.24 13.19
C GLY A 223 -2.61 16.92 13.94
N ALA A 224 -3.03 15.83 13.31
CA ALA A 224 -2.89 14.51 13.91
C ALA A 224 -1.43 14.02 13.81
N VAL A 225 -1.00 13.23 14.81
CA VAL A 225 0.33 12.57 14.76
C VAL A 225 0.16 11.07 14.53
N PHE A 226 0.85 10.55 13.54
CA PHE A 226 0.94 9.11 13.30
C PHE A 226 2.30 8.58 13.74
N SER A 227 2.33 7.54 14.55
CA SER A 227 3.55 6.81 14.90
C SER A 227 3.49 5.35 14.49
N TYR A 228 4.60 4.85 14.01
CA TYR A 228 4.77 3.45 13.60
C TYR A 228 6.00 2.86 14.26
N ARG A 229 5.86 1.64 14.78
CA ARG A 229 6.98 0.81 15.22
C ARG A 229 6.87 -0.54 14.55
N GLY A 230 7.97 -1.01 13.95
CA GLY A 230 7.91 -2.29 13.27
C GLY A 230 9.24 -3.02 13.20
N SER A 231 9.15 -4.35 13.04
CA SER A 231 10.29 -5.20 12.81
C SER A 231 9.89 -6.43 12.00
N TRP A 232 10.67 -6.74 10.95
CA TRP A 232 10.62 -8.01 10.22
C TRP A 232 11.46 -9.12 10.87
N SER A 233 12.24 -8.81 11.91
CA SER A 233 13.10 -9.76 12.61
C SER A 233 12.67 -10.00 14.06
N ALA A 234 11.42 -9.66 14.41
CA ALA A 234 10.87 -9.87 15.75
C ALA A 234 10.24 -11.25 15.87
N GLU A 235 10.95 -12.18 16.48
CA GLU A 235 10.42 -13.49 16.85
C GLU A 235 9.69 -13.47 18.21
N GLY A 236 8.81 -14.45 18.45
CA GLY A 236 7.96 -14.50 19.66
C GLY A 236 6.69 -13.66 19.48
N PHE A 237 6.02 -13.29 20.55
CA PHE A 237 4.71 -12.59 20.56
C PHE A 237 4.51 -11.63 19.38
N ARG A 238 4.11 -12.18 18.25
CA ARG A 238 3.91 -11.44 17.01
C ARG A 238 2.59 -10.69 16.99
N THR A 239 2.56 -9.56 16.30
CA THR A 239 1.32 -8.90 15.90
C THR A 239 0.60 -9.72 14.82
N SER A 240 -0.62 -9.34 14.48
CA SER A 240 -1.24 -9.78 13.24
C SER A 240 -0.50 -9.16 12.03
N TRP A 241 -0.81 -9.65 10.82
CA TRP A 241 -0.35 -9.03 9.58
C TRP A 241 -0.94 -7.64 9.35
N GLU A 242 -2.07 -7.32 10.00
CA GLU A 242 -2.76 -6.03 9.93
C GLU A 242 -2.30 -5.02 10.97
N SER A 243 -1.21 -5.32 11.70
CA SER A 243 -0.68 -4.50 12.81
C SER A 243 -1.62 -4.46 14.03
N THR A 244 -1.13 -3.88 15.12
CA THR A 244 -1.95 -3.52 16.28
C THR A 244 -2.12 -2.01 16.30
N TRP A 245 -3.32 -1.52 16.51
CA TRP A 245 -3.67 -0.11 16.37
C TRP A 245 -4.22 0.50 17.64
N ARG A 246 -3.82 1.73 17.93
CA ARG A 246 -4.45 2.63 18.91
C ARG A 246 -4.71 3.97 18.25
N ILE A 247 -5.96 4.41 18.24
CA ILE A 247 -6.39 5.67 17.63
C ILE A 247 -7.02 6.51 18.72
N VAL A 248 -6.40 7.63 19.05
CA VAL A 248 -6.85 8.55 20.10
C VAL A 248 -7.55 9.74 19.44
N GLY A 249 -8.76 9.98 19.87
CA GLY A 249 -9.54 11.13 19.46
C GLY A 249 -9.90 12.02 20.64
N SER A 250 -10.47 13.18 20.36
CA SER A 250 -10.83 14.21 21.35
C SER A 250 -11.91 13.76 22.36
N ARG A 251 -12.65 12.67 22.06
CA ARG A 251 -13.75 12.17 22.90
C ARG A 251 -13.64 10.68 23.23
N GLY A 252 -12.55 10.01 22.88
CA GLY A 252 -12.38 8.60 23.14
C GLY A 252 -11.18 7.98 22.42
N THR A 253 -10.96 6.70 22.66
CA THR A 253 -9.87 5.94 22.07
C THR A 253 -10.42 4.65 21.47
N LEU A 254 -9.98 4.33 20.26
CA LEU A 254 -10.27 3.09 19.56
C LEU A 254 -9.01 2.21 19.57
N VAL A 255 -9.19 0.91 19.74
CA VAL A 255 -8.13 -0.09 19.67
C VAL A 255 -8.52 -1.23 18.75
N TRP A 256 -7.52 -1.77 18.04
CA TRP A 256 -7.66 -2.96 17.20
C TRP A 256 -6.37 -3.77 17.23
N ASP A 257 -6.48 -5.07 17.46
CA ASP A 257 -5.33 -5.98 17.50
C ASP A 257 -4.97 -6.54 16.11
N GLY A 258 -5.70 -6.12 15.06
CA GLY A 258 -5.51 -6.56 13.68
C GLY A 258 -6.21 -7.88 13.34
N SER A 259 -7.04 -8.44 14.23
CA SER A 259 -7.76 -9.69 13.99
C SER A 259 -9.17 -9.73 14.58
N ALA A 260 -9.33 -9.38 15.85
CA ALA A 260 -10.62 -9.31 16.51
C ALA A 260 -11.41 -8.05 16.09
N ASN A 261 -12.69 -7.97 16.46
CA ASN A 261 -13.47 -6.77 16.21
C ASN A 261 -12.87 -5.57 16.97
N PRO A 262 -12.75 -4.41 16.31
CA PRO A 262 -12.27 -3.20 16.95
C PRO A 262 -13.21 -2.76 18.08
N GLU A 263 -12.64 -2.11 19.08
CA GLU A 263 -13.39 -1.58 20.21
C GLU A 263 -13.01 -0.12 20.49
N ALA A 264 -13.92 0.64 21.06
CA ALA A 264 -13.67 2.01 21.48
C ALA A 264 -14.14 2.23 22.92
N GLU A 265 -13.43 3.09 23.64
CA GLU A 265 -13.90 3.69 24.89
C GLU A 265 -14.19 5.18 24.66
N ILE A 266 -15.42 5.59 24.95
CA ILE A 266 -15.91 6.93 24.72
C ILE A 266 -16.17 7.60 26.05
N VAL A 267 -15.61 8.80 26.24
CA VAL A 267 -15.80 9.60 27.44
C VAL A 267 -17.28 9.98 27.58
N MET A 268 -17.85 9.75 28.77
CA MET A 268 -19.23 10.18 29.09
C MET A 268 -19.28 11.68 29.22
N GLU A 269 -20.22 12.36 28.50
CA GLU A 269 -20.21 13.79 28.31
C GLU A 269 -20.26 14.60 29.62
N GLU A 270 -20.98 14.12 30.66
CA GLU A 270 -21.10 14.80 31.94
C GLU A 270 -20.14 14.30 33.01
N ALA A 271 -19.12 13.51 32.60
CA ALA A 271 -18.21 12.88 33.54
C ALA A 271 -17.07 13.82 33.95
N GLU A 272 -16.97 14.08 35.25
CA GLU A 272 -15.86 14.79 35.89
C GLU A 272 -14.99 13.83 36.70
N GLY A 273 -13.76 14.25 37.01
CA GLY A 273 -12.85 13.51 37.86
C GLY A 273 -11.46 13.37 37.27
N PHE A 274 -10.53 12.85 38.07
CA PHE A 274 -9.14 12.59 37.68
C PHE A 274 -9.03 11.63 36.46
N LEU A 275 -9.84 10.58 36.44
CA LEU A 275 -10.09 9.74 35.29
C LEU A 275 -11.60 9.77 35.00
N ARG A 276 -11.96 10.32 33.86
CA ARG A 276 -13.36 10.40 33.47
C ARG A 276 -13.90 9.01 33.12
N PRO A 277 -15.10 8.64 33.56
CA PRO A 277 -15.76 7.41 33.17
C PRO A 277 -15.92 7.33 31.64
N CYS A 278 -15.67 6.13 31.10
CA CYS A 278 -15.82 5.83 29.69
C CYS A 278 -16.84 4.71 29.49
N ARG A 279 -17.55 4.77 28.38
CA ARG A 279 -18.42 3.69 27.91
C ARG A 279 -17.71 2.91 26.83
N ARG A 280 -17.55 1.60 27.00
CA ARG A 280 -16.99 0.70 26.00
C ARG A 280 -18.01 0.40 24.92
N VAL A 281 -17.56 0.42 23.67
CA VAL A 281 -18.35 0.17 22.48
C VAL A 281 -17.58 -0.78 21.57
N ARG A 282 -18.21 -1.87 21.17
CA ARG A 282 -17.71 -2.75 20.12
C ARG A 282 -18.09 -2.16 18.77
N ILE A 283 -17.17 -2.19 17.81
CA ILE A 283 -17.44 -1.71 16.46
C ILE A 283 -17.88 -2.90 15.61
N ASP A 284 -19.08 -2.79 15.06
CA ASP A 284 -19.63 -3.82 14.18
C ASP A 284 -18.89 -3.80 12.83
N VAL A 285 -18.47 -4.98 12.41
CA VAL A 285 -17.79 -5.21 11.13
C VAL A 285 -18.78 -5.83 10.16
N GLU A 286 -19.16 -5.06 9.16
CA GLU A 286 -20.02 -5.56 8.09
C GLU A 286 -19.20 -6.44 7.14
N PRO A 287 -19.68 -7.65 6.81
CA PRO A 287 -19.00 -8.50 5.85
C PRO A 287 -18.98 -7.83 4.46
N MET A 288 -17.85 -8.00 3.77
CA MET A 288 -17.70 -7.57 2.38
C MET A 288 -17.92 -8.78 1.45
N ALA A 289 -18.43 -8.53 0.25
CA ALA A 289 -18.57 -9.60 -0.75
C ALA A 289 -17.23 -10.17 -1.19
N GLU A 290 -16.20 -9.32 -1.19
CA GLU A 290 -14.80 -9.66 -1.42
C GLU A 290 -13.90 -8.77 -0.56
N GLU A 291 -12.71 -9.25 -0.28
CA GLU A 291 -11.73 -8.61 0.59
C GLU A 291 -10.36 -8.56 -0.08
N GLY A 292 -9.48 -7.73 0.45
CA GLY A 292 -8.07 -7.69 0.08
C GLY A 292 -7.83 -7.44 -1.41
N HIS A 293 -7.04 -8.29 -2.05
CA HIS A 293 -6.68 -8.17 -3.47
C HIS A 293 -7.88 -8.24 -4.40
N ALA A 294 -8.86 -9.12 -4.13
CA ALA A 294 -10.04 -9.28 -4.97
C ALA A 294 -10.89 -8.01 -4.98
N ALA A 295 -11.19 -7.46 -3.81
CA ALA A 295 -11.96 -6.23 -3.68
C ALA A 295 -11.23 -5.02 -4.28
N CYS A 296 -9.91 -4.92 -4.05
CA CYS A 296 -9.09 -3.86 -4.60
C CYS A 296 -9.06 -3.90 -6.14
N LEU A 297 -8.79 -5.07 -6.74
CA LEU A 297 -8.80 -5.23 -8.20
C LEU A 297 -10.18 -4.90 -8.80
N ARG A 298 -11.26 -5.37 -8.18
CA ARG A 298 -12.61 -5.07 -8.65
C ARG A 298 -12.90 -3.57 -8.62
N GLU A 299 -12.48 -2.87 -7.58
CA GLU A 299 -12.61 -1.42 -7.46
C GLU A 299 -11.82 -0.71 -8.57
N MET A 300 -10.55 -1.09 -8.80
CA MET A 300 -9.70 -0.54 -9.86
C MET A 300 -10.33 -0.71 -11.25
N LEU A 301 -10.80 -1.92 -11.56
CA LEU A 301 -11.46 -2.19 -12.84
C LEU A 301 -12.78 -1.41 -12.97
N ALA A 302 -13.57 -1.30 -11.88
CA ALA A 302 -14.77 -0.49 -11.88
C ALA A 302 -14.48 1.00 -12.11
N ALA A 303 -13.41 1.51 -11.51
CA ALA A 303 -12.95 2.87 -11.75
C ALA A 303 -12.50 3.10 -13.20
N LEU A 304 -11.80 2.14 -13.81
CA LEU A 304 -11.43 2.18 -15.23
C LEU A 304 -12.66 2.09 -16.15
N ARG A 305 -13.65 1.27 -15.83
CA ARG A 305 -14.92 1.13 -16.61
C ARG A 305 -15.72 2.43 -16.61
N THR A 306 -15.77 3.11 -15.49
CA THR A 306 -16.63 4.30 -15.29
C THR A 306 -15.91 5.62 -15.53
N GLY A 307 -14.57 5.62 -15.60
CA GLY A 307 -13.76 6.83 -15.71
C GLY A 307 -13.65 7.64 -14.42
N ARG A 308 -14.24 7.17 -13.29
CA ARG A 308 -14.03 7.80 -11.99
C ARG A 308 -12.63 7.51 -11.46
N PRO A 309 -12.07 8.34 -10.57
CA PRO A 309 -10.83 7.99 -9.87
C PRO A 309 -10.96 6.70 -9.06
N ALA A 310 -9.90 5.87 -9.04
CA ALA A 310 -9.80 4.76 -8.12
C ALA A 310 -9.40 5.25 -6.72
N GLU A 311 -9.75 4.50 -5.67
CA GLU A 311 -9.33 4.85 -4.31
C GLU A 311 -7.80 4.89 -4.15
N THR A 312 -7.10 4.11 -4.96
CA THR A 312 -5.63 4.00 -4.94
C THR A 312 -5.00 4.52 -6.22
N GLU A 313 -5.64 5.52 -6.83
CA GLU A 313 -5.11 6.24 -8.00
C GLU A 313 -3.72 6.81 -7.70
N SER A 314 -2.90 6.97 -8.71
CA SER A 314 -1.55 7.51 -8.56
C SER A 314 -1.50 8.84 -7.80
N SER A 315 -2.49 9.72 -8.01
CA SER A 315 -2.60 11.00 -7.31
C SER A 315 -2.83 10.90 -5.80
N ASP A 316 -3.47 9.81 -5.34
CA ASP A 316 -3.62 9.53 -3.90
C ASP A 316 -2.46 8.68 -3.38
N ASN A 317 -2.13 7.58 -4.07
CA ASN A 317 -1.19 6.60 -3.54
C ASN A 317 0.25 7.12 -3.48
N VAL A 318 0.62 8.09 -4.31
CA VAL A 318 1.93 8.75 -4.22
C VAL A 318 2.17 9.37 -2.84
N GLU A 319 1.14 9.84 -2.15
CA GLU A 319 1.28 10.43 -0.81
C GLU A 319 1.66 9.37 0.24
N SER A 320 1.18 8.12 0.10
CA SER A 320 1.65 7.00 0.92
C SER A 320 3.11 6.64 0.62
N ALA A 321 3.48 6.66 -0.67
CA ALA A 321 4.86 6.42 -1.08
C ALA A 321 5.81 7.53 -0.59
N ARG A 322 5.40 8.78 -0.61
CA ARG A 322 6.17 9.91 -0.06
C ARG A 322 6.49 9.74 1.42
N MET A 323 5.55 9.21 2.22
CA MET A 323 5.84 8.88 3.63
C MET A 323 6.95 7.85 3.74
N MET A 324 6.94 6.83 2.89
CA MET A 324 7.98 5.80 2.86
C MET A 324 9.34 6.38 2.47
N TYR A 325 9.40 7.21 1.42
CA TYR A 325 10.65 7.87 1.00
C TYR A 325 11.18 8.79 2.09
N ALA A 326 10.32 9.61 2.68
CA ALA A 326 10.69 10.52 3.75
C ALA A 326 11.19 9.78 5.01
N ALA A 327 10.62 8.61 5.34
CA ALA A 327 11.11 7.79 6.43
C ALA A 327 12.54 7.28 6.16
N ILE A 328 12.84 6.84 4.93
CA ILE A 328 14.19 6.42 4.52
C ILE A 328 15.16 7.61 4.54
N GLU A 329 14.76 8.74 3.96
CA GLU A 329 15.55 9.97 3.92
C GLU A 329 15.86 10.49 5.33
N SER A 330 14.86 10.54 6.22
CA SER A 330 15.01 10.91 7.62
C SER A 330 15.98 9.99 8.37
N ALA A 331 15.86 8.67 8.16
CA ALA A 331 16.75 7.71 8.80
C ALA A 331 18.21 7.88 8.34
N ALA A 332 18.44 8.20 7.08
CA ALA A 332 19.77 8.44 6.52
C ALA A 332 20.46 9.66 7.13
N ILE A 333 19.74 10.78 7.30
CA ILE A 333 20.32 12.02 7.86
C ILE A 333 20.11 12.15 9.38
N ARG A 334 19.35 11.23 10.02
CA ARG A 334 18.99 11.24 11.45
C ARG A 334 18.35 12.55 11.92
N ALA A 335 17.49 13.10 11.10
CA ALA A 335 16.76 14.33 11.35
C ALA A 335 15.35 14.27 10.73
N ALA A 336 14.46 15.14 11.20
CA ALA A 336 13.16 15.31 10.58
C ALA A 336 13.29 15.87 9.16
N VAL A 337 12.40 15.42 8.25
CA VAL A 337 12.35 15.89 6.87
C VAL A 337 10.91 16.26 6.48
N HIS A 338 10.76 17.15 5.52
CA HIS A 338 9.49 17.41 4.85
C HIS A 338 9.13 16.23 3.94
N VAL A 339 7.91 15.73 4.07
CA VAL A 339 7.45 14.56 3.29
C VAL A 339 7.34 14.88 1.80
N ALA A 340 7.04 16.12 1.46
CA ALA A 340 6.84 16.56 0.08
C ALA A 340 8.09 16.36 -0.78
N ASP A 341 9.27 16.74 -0.29
CA ASP A 341 10.51 16.81 -1.06
C ASP A 341 11.74 16.17 -0.40
N GLY A 342 11.62 15.68 0.85
CA GLY A 342 12.72 15.08 1.60
C GLY A 342 13.72 16.08 2.18
N SER A 343 13.48 17.38 2.05
CA SER A 343 14.35 18.41 2.62
C SER A 343 14.31 18.38 4.15
N PRO A 344 15.44 18.71 4.84
CA PRO A 344 15.46 18.77 6.28
C PRO A 344 14.39 19.74 6.83
N ALA A 345 13.59 19.28 7.79
CA ALA A 345 12.64 20.13 8.49
C ALA A 345 13.34 20.87 9.64
N ALA A 346 12.87 22.08 9.93
CA ALA A 346 13.38 22.81 11.08
C ALA A 346 13.07 22.05 12.39
N PRO A 347 13.98 22.09 13.39
CA PRO A 347 13.65 21.53 14.69
C PRO A 347 12.43 22.26 15.28
N HIS A 348 11.53 21.50 15.90
CA HIS A 348 10.43 22.11 16.64
C HIS A 348 10.96 23.03 17.74
N PRO A 349 10.31 24.19 17.94
CA PRO A 349 10.72 25.14 18.98
C PRO A 349 10.61 24.57 20.39
#